data_03774b2b451c31e2e77a00db1c85ae85
#
_entry.id   03774b2b451c31e2e77a00db1c85ae85
#
_cell.length_a   1.000
_cell.length_b   1.000
_cell.length_c   1.000
_cell.angle_alpha   90.00
_cell.angle_beta   90.00
_cell.angle_gamma   90.00
#
_symmetry.space_group_name_H-M   'P 1'
#
loop_
_entity.id
_entity.type
_entity.pdbx_description
1 polymer ?
#
loop_
_entity_poly.entity_id
_entity_poly.type
_entity_poly.pdbx_seq_one_letter_code
_entity_poly.pdbx_strand_id
1 'polypeptide(L)'
;MPDTTPATDLHFLSITDAAALIQRRQLSPVELTRHFLERTAAIDPQLNSYLLVTADHAMEQARQAETEIMAGNYRGPMHGIPFALKDIYCTSGIRTTCHSRTRENYVPEFDATTVSKLYAGGAVLLGKLSTHEFAHGGPSFDLPWPAARNPWNRDHFTGGSSSGSGAGVAAGLMMGSLGSDTGGSIRNPAALCGLVGLKPTYGLVSRRGVYTNSFSYDHAGPMTWTVEDCAIMLQAIAGHDAGDPASANRPVPDYRAALTGGVKGLRIGVLRHLYEEDVAIHPKAKIALEVALDVLRGLGAVLEDARIRPAADYHAVKITGAESELFSVHEPVLRERLSDFGEDFLGRALGALLISGPDYMRASRQRRMMIAEMAPLYAKYDVLITAAPGPAARLDSWRTINFWQRNSVTTPFNVTGGPALVQCVGFTSDGLPLSMQVVGRPFDDATVLRVAQAYEAATPWKSRRPVLDPDAVFSAAQPPVPEPAKAEIGQARRDELAGLCKRAGLTLNERHFEQFCATAPYVEEMTGHLRRDLTFMDEPASVFQSGG
;
A
#
# COMPACT_ATOMS: atom_id res chain seq x y z
N MET A 1 41.19 25.45 11.31
CA MET A 1 40.65 24.16 11.75
C MET A 1 39.58 23.78 10.74
N PRO A 2 39.61 22.62 10.10
CA PRO A 2 38.50 22.22 9.20
C PRO A 2 37.30 21.95 10.10
N ASP A 3 36.18 22.57 9.72
CA ASP A 3 34.86 22.41 10.33
C ASP A 3 34.37 20.99 10.04
N THR A 4 34.61 20.06 10.97
CA THR A 4 34.07 18.71 10.89
C THR A 4 32.63 18.74 11.38
N THR A 5 31.73 19.29 10.55
CA THR A 5 30.32 18.96 10.67
C THR A 5 30.23 17.44 10.52
N PRO A 6 29.57 16.68 11.44
CA PRO A 6 29.40 15.26 11.27
C PRO A 6 28.73 15.05 9.91
N ALA A 7 29.28 14.14 9.10
CA ALA A 7 28.70 13.80 7.80
C ALA A 7 27.25 13.38 8.06
N THR A 8 26.30 14.26 7.74
CA THR A 8 24.88 13.96 7.85
C THR A 8 24.63 12.83 6.85
N ASP A 9 24.20 11.69 7.33
CA ASP A 9 23.90 10.54 6.48
C ASP A 9 22.80 10.93 5.47
N LEU A 10 23.20 11.26 4.23
CA LEU A 10 22.32 11.79 3.18
C LEU A 10 21.09 10.92 2.96
N HIS A 11 21.23 9.61 3.15
CA HIS A 11 20.14 8.64 2.98
C HIS A 11 19.07 8.68 4.10
N PHE A 12 19.30 9.45 5.17
CA PHE A 12 18.33 9.65 6.23
C PHE A 12 17.80 11.10 6.32
N LEU A 13 18.19 11.96 5.37
CA LEU A 13 17.53 13.25 5.22
C LEU A 13 16.05 13.05 4.86
N SER A 14 15.20 13.94 5.37
CA SER A 14 13.83 14.06 4.87
C SER A 14 13.82 14.70 3.47
N ILE A 15 12.75 14.49 2.69
CA ILE A 15 12.53 15.23 1.44
C ILE A 15 12.55 16.73 1.72
N THR A 16 11.92 17.15 2.82
CA THR A 16 11.88 18.55 3.25
C THR A 16 13.28 19.13 3.43
N ASP A 17 14.17 18.43 4.17
CA ASP A 17 15.52 18.91 4.44
C ASP A 17 16.39 18.90 3.17
N ALA A 18 16.33 17.82 2.40
CA ALA A 18 17.07 17.71 1.13
C ALA A 18 16.63 18.79 0.13
N ALA A 19 15.31 19.00 -0.03
CA ALA A 19 14.75 20.03 -0.91
C ALA A 19 15.23 21.44 -0.51
N ALA A 20 15.28 21.74 0.80
CA ALA A 20 15.78 23.01 1.30
C ALA A 20 17.29 23.21 1.02
N LEU A 21 18.10 22.15 1.16
CA LEU A 21 19.54 22.19 0.82
C LEU A 21 19.74 22.35 -0.70
N ILE A 22 19.01 21.63 -1.51
CA ILE A 22 19.05 21.70 -2.98
C ILE A 22 18.64 23.10 -3.46
N GLN A 23 17.53 23.66 -2.96
CA GLN A 23 17.07 25.00 -3.31
C GLN A 23 18.13 26.07 -2.99
N ARG A 24 18.85 25.91 -1.87
CA ARG A 24 19.96 26.80 -1.47
C ARG A 24 21.28 26.48 -2.18
N ARG A 25 21.30 25.48 -3.08
CA ARG A 25 22.52 25.00 -3.80
C ARG A 25 23.61 24.51 -2.83
N GLN A 26 23.23 23.96 -1.69
CA GLN A 26 24.10 23.38 -0.66
C GLN A 26 24.21 21.85 -0.79
N LEU A 27 23.33 21.23 -1.59
CA LEU A 27 23.34 19.81 -1.93
C LEU A 27 23.05 19.66 -3.41
N SER A 28 23.89 18.91 -4.13
CA SER A 28 23.71 18.58 -5.55
C SER A 28 22.71 17.43 -5.74
N PRO A 29 21.71 17.55 -6.62
CA PRO A 29 20.90 16.40 -7.03
C PRO A 29 21.73 15.23 -7.57
N VAL A 30 22.85 15.51 -8.23
CA VAL A 30 23.78 14.49 -8.77
C VAL A 30 24.48 13.76 -7.63
N GLU A 31 24.97 14.47 -6.61
CA GLU A 31 25.60 13.90 -5.43
C GLU A 31 24.59 13.04 -4.66
N LEU A 32 23.39 13.55 -4.39
CA LEU A 32 22.33 12.86 -3.67
C LEU A 32 21.91 11.58 -4.38
N THR A 33 21.70 11.65 -5.70
CA THR A 33 21.31 10.49 -6.53
C THR A 33 22.39 9.41 -6.51
N ARG A 34 23.66 9.80 -6.69
CA ARG A 34 24.80 8.87 -6.65
C ARG A 34 24.87 8.17 -5.30
N HIS A 35 24.73 8.89 -4.20
CA HIS A 35 24.72 8.31 -2.84
C HIS A 35 23.63 7.23 -2.68
N PHE A 36 22.40 7.47 -3.16
CA PHE A 36 21.33 6.47 -3.09
C PHE A 36 21.60 5.26 -3.99
N LEU A 37 22.18 5.44 -5.18
CA LEU A 37 22.54 4.33 -6.06
C LEU A 37 23.65 3.46 -5.46
N GLU A 38 24.68 4.06 -4.88
CA GLU A 38 25.78 3.37 -4.19
C GLU A 38 25.24 2.59 -2.97
N ARG A 39 24.40 3.22 -2.16
CA ARG A 39 23.76 2.56 -1.02
C ARG A 39 22.84 1.42 -1.46
N THR A 40 22.08 1.59 -2.53
CA THR A 40 21.24 0.53 -3.09
C THR A 40 22.09 -0.66 -3.52
N ALA A 41 23.20 -0.44 -4.20
CA ALA A 41 24.11 -1.52 -4.61
C ALA A 41 24.69 -2.30 -3.42
N ALA A 42 24.95 -1.61 -2.30
CA ALA A 42 25.52 -2.22 -1.10
C ALA A 42 24.48 -2.96 -0.22
N ILE A 43 23.26 -2.41 -0.08
CA ILE A 43 22.27 -2.87 0.89
C ILE A 43 21.17 -3.74 0.26
N ASP A 44 20.70 -3.40 -0.96
CA ASP A 44 19.53 -4.09 -1.54
C ASP A 44 19.70 -5.59 -1.79
N PRO A 45 20.91 -6.12 -2.05
CA PRO A 45 21.11 -7.58 -2.12
C PRO A 45 20.66 -8.36 -0.88
N GLN A 46 20.57 -7.69 0.29
CA GLN A 46 20.07 -8.28 1.53
C GLN A 46 18.54 -8.17 1.68
N LEU A 47 17.89 -7.30 0.88
CA LEU A 47 16.48 -6.92 1.05
C LEU A 47 15.58 -7.29 -0.13
N ASN A 48 16.13 -7.40 -1.34
CA ASN A 48 15.37 -7.64 -2.58
C ASN A 48 14.24 -6.60 -2.80
N SER A 49 14.50 -5.34 -2.47
CA SER A 49 13.47 -4.31 -2.60
C SER A 49 13.32 -3.79 -4.03
N TYR A 50 14.37 -3.88 -4.87
CA TYR A 50 14.33 -3.51 -6.28
C TYR A 50 14.16 -4.73 -7.20
N LEU A 51 13.36 -4.56 -8.26
CA LEU A 51 13.32 -5.45 -9.44
C LEU A 51 14.19 -4.92 -10.57
N LEU A 52 14.37 -3.61 -10.63
CA LEU A 52 15.18 -2.91 -11.61
C LEU A 52 15.69 -1.59 -11.05
N VAL A 53 17.01 -1.40 -11.05
CA VAL A 53 17.65 -0.11 -10.79
C VAL A 53 17.92 0.58 -12.13
N THR A 54 17.51 1.85 -12.27
CA THR A 54 17.64 2.64 -13.50
C THR A 54 18.75 3.69 -13.37
N ALA A 55 19.98 3.25 -13.07
CA ALA A 55 21.10 4.13 -12.68
C ALA A 55 21.41 5.23 -13.71
N ASP A 56 21.54 4.87 -15.00
CA ASP A 56 21.88 5.83 -16.06
C ASP A 56 20.77 6.87 -16.24
N HIS A 57 19.50 6.43 -16.25
CA HIS A 57 18.32 7.29 -16.33
C HIS A 57 18.23 8.24 -15.12
N ALA A 58 18.46 7.72 -13.91
CA ALA A 58 18.47 8.52 -12.68
C ALA A 58 19.56 9.60 -12.71
N MET A 59 20.78 9.24 -13.15
CA MET A 59 21.88 10.18 -13.24
C MET A 59 21.68 11.23 -14.34
N GLU A 60 20.99 10.91 -15.43
CA GLU A 60 20.62 11.87 -16.47
C GLU A 60 19.60 12.89 -15.91
N GLN A 61 18.52 12.41 -15.28
CA GLN A 61 17.53 13.27 -14.63
C GLN A 61 18.15 14.15 -13.53
N ALA A 62 19.07 13.62 -12.75
CA ALA A 62 19.76 14.39 -11.71
C ALA A 62 20.61 15.52 -12.29
N ARG A 63 21.35 15.28 -13.39
CA ARG A 63 22.13 16.33 -14.08
C ARG A 63 21.21 17.40 -14.69
N GLN A 64 20.09 16.99 -15.27
CA GLN A 64 19.09 17.92 -15.76
C GLN A 64 18.54 18.81 -14.64
N ALA A 65 18.13 18.19 -13.52
CA ALA A 65 17.64 18.92 -12.35
C ALA A 65 18.70 19.91 -11.81
N GLU A 66 19.95 19.49 -11.67
CA GLU A 66 21.03 20.37 -11.24
C GLU A 66 21.23 21.56 -12.19
N THR A 67 21.24 21.33 -13.50
CA THR A 67 21.38 22.38 -14.52
C THR A 67 20.25 23.41 -14.41
N GLU A 68 19.02 22.96 -14.27
CA GLU A 68 17.84 23.83 -14.11
C GLU A 68 17.90 24.66 -12.83
N ILE A 69 18.24 24.02 -11.69
CA ILE A 69 18.35 24.68 -10.39
C ILE A 69 19.48 25.73 -10.40
N MET A 70 20.60 25.41 -11.01
CA MET A 70 21.73 26.33 -11.15
C MET A 70 21.37 27.54 -12.05
N ALA A 71 20.49 27.34 -13.03
CA ALA A 71 19.94 28.41 -13.86
C ALA A 71 18.83 29.23 -13.15
N GLY A 72 18.43 28.87 -11.92
CA GLY A 72 17.38 29.55 -11.16
C GLY A 72 15.97 29.00 -11.35
N ASN A 73 15.81 27.93 -12.11
CA ASN A 73 14.51 27.30 -12.44
C ASN A 73 14.17 26.19 -11.42
N TYR A 74 13.96 26.53 -10.16
CA TYR A 74 13.52 25.57 -9.15
C TYR A 74 12.04 25.28 -9.26
N ARG A 75 11.66 24.00 -9.47
CA ARG A 75 10.27 23.57 -9.74
C ARG A 75 9.46 23.27 -8.48
N GLY A 76 10.10 23.16 -7.31
CA GLY A 76 9.45 22.84 -6.04
C GLY A 76 10.13 21.71 -5.28
N PRO A 77 9.54 21.26 -4.15
CA PRO A 77 10.23 20.38 -3.19
C PRO A 77 10.55 18.98 -3.70
N MET A 78 10.00 18.55 -4.85
CA MET A 78 10.40 17.28 -5.49
C MET A 78 11.54 17.43 -6.50
N HIS A 79 12.00 18.65 -6.78
CA HIS A 79 13.04 18.90 -7.80
C HIS A 79 14.40 18.37 -7.35
N GLY A 80 14.90 17.36 -8.06
CA GLY A 80 16.16 16.66 -7.76
C GLY A 80 16.05 15.61 -6.65
N ILE A 81 14.85 15.25 -6.21
CA ILE A 81 14.62 14.27 -5.13
C ILE A 81 14.55 12.85 -5.69
N PRO A 82 15.41 11.92 -5.20
CA PRO A 82 15.39 10.51 -5.59
C PRO A 82 14.17 9.76 -5.03
N PHE A 83 13.38 9.16 -5.92
CA PHE A 83 12.23 8.32 -5.59
C PHE A 83 12.25 7.02 -6.38
N ALA A 84 11.39 6.05 -6.01
CA ALA A 84 11.20 4.83 -6.78
C ALA A 84 9.72 4.43 -6.84
N LEU A 85 9.39 3.52 -7.75
CA LEU A 85 8.01 3.15 -8.06
C LEU A 85 7.77 1.66 -7.83
N LYS A 86 6.69 1.31 -7.16
CA LYS A 86 6.16 -0.05 -7.21
C LYS A 86 6.05 -0.51 -8.66
N ASP A 87 6.46 -1.73 -8.98
CA ASP A 87 6.59 -2.21 -10.37
C ASP A 87 5.25 -2.55 -11.05
N ILE A 88 4.24 -1.72 -10.81
CA ILE A 88 2.95 -1.71 -11.50
C ILE A 88 2.64 -0.38 -12.18
N TYR A 89 3.51 0.62 -11.99
CA TYR A 89 3.39 1.93 -12.63
C TYR A 89 4.06 1.88 -14.01
N CYS A 90 3.28 2.03 -15.07
CA CYS A 90 3.82 2.17 -16.42
C CYS A 90 4.78 3.36 -16.46
N THR A 91 5.98 3.09 -16.96
CA THR A 91 7.06 4.09 -17.11
C THR A 91 7.62 3.92 -18.50
N SER A 92 7.49 4.92 -19.34
CA SER A 92 7.87 4.86 -20.74
C SER A 92 9.33 4.43 -20.95
N GLY A 93 9.55 3.41 -21.77
CA GLY A 93 10.88 2.87 -22.05
C GLY A 93 11.52 2.07 -20.91
N ILE A 94 10.85 1.92 -19.76
CA ILE A 94 11.38 1.20 -18.59
C ILE A 94 10.52 -0.04 -18.31
N ARG A 95 11.19 -1.20 -18.28
CA ARG A 95 10.53 -2.50 -18.01
C ARG A 95 9.64 -2.45 -16.77
N THR A 96 8.40 -2.93 -16.91
CA THR A 96 7.39 -2.98 -15.87
C THR A 96 6.75 -4.38 -15.83
N THR A 97 7.24 -5.24 -14.93
CA THR A 97 6.92 -6.67 -14.91
C THR A 97 5.66 -7.01 -14.11
N CYS A 98 5.21 -6.12 -13.24
CA CYS A 98 4.21 -6.43 -12.21
C CYS A 98 4.59 -7.62 -11.33
N HIS A 99 5.88 -7.96 -11.22
CA HIS A 99 6.43 -9.13 -10.53
C HIS A 99 5.84 -10.46 -11.07
N SER A 100 5.56 -10.54 -12.38
CA SER A 100 4.94 -11.70 -13.04
C SER A 100 5.72 -12.14 -14.27
N ARG A 101 5.88 -13.46 -14.44
CA ARG A 101 6.46 -14.04 -15.66
C ARG A 101 5.66 -13.67 -16.90
N THR A 102 4.34 -13.46 -16.76
CA THR A 102 3.49 -13.09 -17.89
C THR A 102 3.88 -11.76 -18.52
N ARG A 103 4.60 -10.90 -17.78
CA ARG A 103 5.01 -9.55 -18.17
C ARG A 103 6.52 -9.30 -18.01
N GLU A 104 7.33 -10.32 -17.87
CA GLU A 104 8.77 -10.19 -17.56
C GLU A 104 9.54 -9.30 -18.55
N ASN A 105 9.09 -9.21 -19.80
CA ASN A 105 9.71 -8.42 -20.86
C ASN A 105 8.86 -7.20 -21.30
N TYR A 106 7.81 -6.86 -20.54
CA TYR A 106 6.95 -5.75 -20.94
C TYR A 106 7.60 -4.40 -20.67
N VAL A 107 7.67 -3.57 -21.72
CA VAL A 107 8.15 -2.19 -21.67
C VAL A 107 7.02 -1.28 -22.12
N PRO A 108 6.46 -0.42 -21.26
CA PRO A 108 5.42 0.53 -21.63
C PRO A 108 5.95 1.61 -22.58
N GLU A 109 5.08 2.10 -23.47
CA GLU A 109 5.34 3.24 -24.36
C GLU A 109 4.87 4.58 -23.77
N PHE A 110 4.31 4.57 -22.59
CA PHE A 110 3.73 5.75 -21.91
C PHE A 110 3.98 5.71 -20.41
N ASP A 111 3.95 6.89 -19.80
CA ASP A 111 4.01 7.04 -18.35
C ASP A 111 2.63 7.00 -17.71
N ALA A 112 2.53 6.42 -16.52
CA ALA A 112 1.39 6.64 -15.66
C ALA A 112 1.27 8.13 -15.33
N THR A 113 0.04 8.65 -15.18
CA THR A 113 -0.19 10.08 -14.89
C THR A 113 0.58 10.56 -13.66
N THR A 114 0.68 9.74 -12.62
CA THR A 114 1.46 10.06 -11.41
C THR A 114 2.97 10.14 -11.68
N VAL A 115 3.49 9.31 -12.60
CA VAL A 115 4.89 9.35 -13.04
C VAL A 115 5.17 10.64 -13.79
N SER A 116 4.32 10.98 -14.78
CA SER A 116 4.43 12.24 -15.53
C SER A 116 4.40 13.47 -14.61
N LYS A 117 3.55 13.45 -13.56
CA LYS A 117 3.47 14.55 -12.58
C LYS A 117 4.76 14.66 -11.74
N LEU A 118 5.34 13.56 -11.29
CA LEU A 118 6.61 13.57 -10.55
C LEU A 118 7.77 14.05 -11.44
N TYR A 119 7.82 13.63 -12.69
CA TYR A 119 8.80 14.11 -13.67
C TYR A 119 8.63 15.61 -13.97
N ALA A 120 7.38 16.08 -14.08
CA ALA A 120 7.11 17.52 -14.21
C ALA A 120 7.58 18.33 -12.99
N GLY A 121 7.58 17.74 -11.80
CA GLY A 121 8.18 18.29 -10.58
C GLY A 121 9.70 18.19 -10.53
N GLY A 122 10.34 17.54 -11.50
CA GLY A 122 11.79 17.35 -11.57
C GLY A 122 12.34 16.26 -10.64
N ALA A 123 11.49 15.32 -10.18
CA ALA A 123 11.91 14.19 -9.35
C ALA A 123 12.76 13.18 -10.14
N VAL A 124 13.65 12.47 -9.44
CA VAL A 124 14.62 11.54 -10.03
C VAL A 124 14.22 10.10 -9.75
N LEU A 125 13.94 9.31 -10.80
CA LEU A 125 13.54 7.91 -10.67
C LEU A 125 14.75 6.98 -10.52
N LEU A 126 14.87 6.34 -9.35
CA LEU A 126 15.94 5.36 -9.08
C LEU A 126 15.65 3.96 -9.66
N GLY A 127 14.36 3.61 -9.81
CA GLY A 127 14.01 2.28 -10.32
C GLY A 127 12.62 1.78 -9.99
N LYS A 128 12.42 0.48 -10.27
CA LYS A 128 11.16 -0.25 -10.09
C LYS A 128 11.30 -1.24 -8.93
N LEU A 129 10.30 -1.22 -8.05
CA LEU A 129 10.36 -1.90 -6.76
C LEU A 129 9.56 -3.21 -6.76
N SER A 130 10.04 -4.16 -5.97
CA SER A 130 9.36 -5.41 -5.69
C SER A 130 7.92 -5.18 -5.23
N THR A 131 7.04 -6.03 -5.71
CA THR A 131 5.63 -6.06 -5.34
C THR A 131 5.16 -7.51 -5.23
N HIS A 132 4.01 -7.76 -4.62
CA HIS A 132 3.35 -9.03 -4.87
C HIS A 132 2.80 -9.04 -6.30
N GLU A 133 2.70 -10.20 -6.92
CA GLU A 133 2.33 -10.34 -8.32
C GLU A 133 1.03 -9.59 -8.63
N PHE A 134 1.08 -8.70 -9.63
CA PHE A 134 -0.02 -7.81 -10.02
C PHE A 134 -0.64 -6.99 -8.87
N ALA A 135 0.16 -6.62 -7.87
CA ALA A 135 -0.29 -5.94 -6.66
C ALA A 135 -1.30 -6.75 -5.84
N HIS A 136 -1.39 -8.04 -6.05
CA HIS A 136 -2.36 -8.94 -5.44
C HIS A 136 -1.67 -9.95 -4.53
N GLY A 137 -2.37 -10.39 -3.52
CA GLY A 137 -1.90 -11.48 -2.69
C GLY A 137 -0.78 -11.16 -1.73
N GLY A 138 0.01 -12.19 -1.48
CA GLY A 138 1.23 -12.22 -0.71
C GLY A 138 2.45 -12.56 -1.56
N PRO A 139 3.58 -12.85 -0.94
CA PRO A 139 4.77 -13.28 -1.67
C PRO A 139 4.54 -14.66 -2.29
N SER A 140 4.82 -14.80 -3.58
CA SER A 140 4.93 -16.09 -4.26
C SER A 140 6.40 -16.52 -4.27
N PHE A 141 6.71 -17.68 -3.68
CA PHE A 141 8.08 -18.14 -3.57
C PHE A 141 8.54 -18.97 -4.78
N ASP A 142 7.69 -19.14 -5.77
CA ASP A 142 7.90 -19.85 -7.03
C ASP A 142 8.16 -18.93 -8.22
N LEU A 143 8.14 -17.60 -8.01
CA LEU A 143 8.50 -16.61 -9.02
C LEU A 143 10.01 -16.39 -9.11
N PRO A 144 10.55 -15.93 -10.26
CA PRO A 144 12.00 -15.77 -10.45
C PRO A 144 12.63 -14.65 -9.62
N TRP A 145 11.84 -13.69 -9.17
CA TRP A 145 12.32 -12.60 -8.32
C TRP A 145 12.06 -12.91 -6.85
N PRO A 146 13.09 -12.82 -5.99
CA PRO A 146 12.91 -13.11 -4.58
C PRO A 146 12.00 -12.10 -3.88
N ALA A 147 11.26 -12.57 -2.86
CA ALA A 147 10.42 -11.72 -2.04
C ALA A 147 11.25 -10.68 -1.26
N ALA A 148 10.73 -9.46 -1.15
CA ALA A 148 11.34 -8.41 -0.36
C ALA A 148 11.36 -8.77 1.15
N ARG A 149 12.42 -8.34 1.85
CA ARG A 149 12.66 -8.62 3.26
C ARG A 149 12.57 -7.37 4.11
N ASN A 150 12.11 -7.53 5.34
CA ASN A 150 11.92 -6.41 6.27
C ASN A 150 13.27 -5.89 6.79
N PRO A 151 13.58 -4.58 6.63
CA PRO A 151 14.86 -4.02 7.07
C PRO A 151 15.09 -4.08 8.58
N TRP A 152 14.03 -4.16 9.38
CA TRP A 152 14.12 -4.29 10.84
C TRP A 152 14.51 -5.70 11.28
N ASN A 153 14.12 -6.71 10.51
CA ASN A 153 14.53 -8.09 10.67
C ASN A 153 14.33 -8.83 9.34
N ARG A 154 15.43 -9.20 8.69
CA ARG A 154 15.44 -9.78 7.33
C ARG A 154 14.76 -11.15 7.21
N ASP A 155 14.48 -11.83 8.31
CA ASP A 155 13.67 -13.06 8.31
C ASP A 155 12.16 -12.78 8.30
N HIS A 156 11.77 -11.51 8.41
CA HIS A 156 10.37 -11.11 8.55
C HIS A 156 9.80 -10.53 7.26
N PHE A 157 8.48 -10.61 7.19
CA PHE A 157 7.66 -10.11 6.11
C PHE A 157 7.64 -8.58 6.09
N THR A 158 7.70 -7.98 4.91
CA THR A 158 7.61 -6.52 4.74
C THR A 158 6.20 -5.98 4.81
N GLY A 159 5.19 -6.87 4.77
CA GLY A 159 3.88 -6.45 4.28
C GLY A 159 3.85 -6.37 2.75
N GLY A 160 2.70 -6.03 2.25
CA GLY A 160 2.49 -5.91 0.79
C GLY A 160 1.06 -5.48 0.46
N SER A 161 0.80 -5.35 -0.81
CA SER A 161 1.61 -5.76 -1.96
C SER A 161 2.75 -4.80 -2.34
N SER A 162 2.86 -3.57 -1.80
CA SER A 162 3.97 -2.64 -2.06
C SER A 162 5.20 -3.00 -1.21
N SER A 163 5.68 -4.24 -1.33
CA SER A 163 6.71 -4.84 -0.47
C SER A 163 8.06 -4.14 -0.58
N GLY A 164 8.55 -3.91 -1.79
CA GLY A 164 9.80 -3.19 -2.06
C GLY A 164 9.72 -1.71 -1.66
N SER A 165 8.55 -1.08 -1.80
CA SER A 165 8.33 0.30 -1.33
C SER A 165 8.52 0.40 0.19
N GLY A 166 7.93 -0.53 0.95
CA GLY A 166 8.12 -0.59 2.40
C GLY A 166 9.57 -0.84 2.80
N ALA A 167 10.19 -1.87 2.23
CA ALA A 167 11.58 -2.23 2.53
C ALA A 167 12.56 -1.12 2.15
N GLY A 168 12.49 -0.62 0.92
CA GLY A 168 13.46 0.33 0.38
C GLY A 168 13.44 1.69 1.07
N VAL A 169 12.24 2.25 1.35
CA VAL A 169 12.14 3.52 2.08
C VAL A 169 12.64 3.37 3.51
N ALA A 170 12.28 2.30 4.22
CA ALA A 170 12.75 2.07 5.58
C ALA A 170 14.27 1.87 5.65
N ALA A 171 14.87 1.23 4.64
CA ALA A 171 16.31 1.01 4.54
C ALA A 171 17.09 2.26 4.10
N GLY A 172 16.42 3.35 3.71
CA GLY A 172 17.08 4.54 3.15
C GLY A 172 17.66 4.31 1.76
N LEU A 173 16.99 3.56 0.89
CA LEU A 173 17.39 3.32 -0.50
C LEU A 173 16.70 4.29 -1.49
N MET A 174 15.82 5.10 -1.00
CA MET A 174 15.13 6.20 -1.68
C MET A 174 14.47 7.10 -0.63
N MET A 175 14.17 8.32 -0.99
CA MET A 175 13.56 9.28 -0.07
C MET A 175 12.04 9.09 0.07
N GLY A 176 11.41 8.52 -0.94
CA GLY A 176 10.00 8.15 -0.92
C GLY A 176 9.64 7.27 -2.10
N SER A 177 8.49 6.64 -2.06
CA SER A 177 8.00 5.78 -3.14
C SER A 177 6.50 5.91 -3.34
N LEU A 178 6.01 5.51 -4.53
CA LEU A 178 4.60 5.29 -4.76
C LEU A 178 4.26 3.80 -4.62
N GLY A 179 3.24 3.52 -3.82
CA GLY A 179 2.58 2.23 -3.72
C GLY A 179 1.16 2.26 -4.25
N SER A 180 0.46 1.13 -4.19
CA SER A 180 -0.98 1.03 -4.44
C SER A 180 -1.69 0.34 -3.28
N ASP A 181 -2.98 0.61 -3.08
CA ASP A 181 -3.76 0.10 -1.95
C ASP A 181 -5.18 -0.28 -2.39
N THR A 182 -5.45 -1.59 -2.43
CA THR A 182 -6.75 -2.17 -2.77
C THR A 182 -7.44 -2.77 -1.55
N GLY A 183 -6.65 -3.16 -0.55
CA GLY A 183 -7.10 -3.75 0.72
C GLY A 183 -6.16 -3.45 1.89
N GLY A 184 -5.19 -2.53 1.70
CA GLY A 184 -4.16 -2.20 2.67
C GLY A 184 -2.75 -2.14 2.08
N SER A 185 -2.58 -2.25 0.74
CA SER A 185 -1.26 -2.52 0.16
C SER A 185 -0.27 -1.33 0.12
N ILE A 186 -0.65 -0.13 0.57
CA ILE A 186 0.26 0.95 1.01
C ILE A 186 0.44 0.83 2.53
N ARG A 187 -0.68 0.72 3.25
CA ARG A 187 -0.73 0.80 4.71
C ARG A 187 -0.09 -0.39 5.40
N ASN A 188 -0.28 -1.61 4.89
CA ASN A 188 0.33 -2.81 5.45
C ASN A 188 1.87 -2.73 5.44
N PRO A 189 2.55 -2.53 4.28
CA PRO A 189 3.99 -2.44 4.28
C PRO A 189 4.52 -1.21 5.01
N ALA A 190 3.83 -0.06 4.98
CA ALA A 190 4.20 1.09 5.76
C ALA A 190 4.14 0.79 7.27
N ALA A 191 3.09 0.12 7.75
CA ALA A 191 2.95 -0.26 9.16
C ALA A 191 4.04 -1.23 9.62
N LEU A 192 4.32 -2.27 8.82
CA LEU A 192 5.29 -3.32 9.17
C LEU A 192 6.75 -2.88 9.02
N CYS A 193 7.01 -1.83 8.23
CA CYS A 193 8.33 -1.25 8.04
C CYS A 193 8.54 0.07 8.83
N GLY A 194 7.54 0.52 9.62
CA GLY A 194 7.66 1.69 10.49
C GLY A 194 7.63 3.02 9.76
N LEU A 195 6.94 3.10 8.64
CA LEU A 195 6.83 4.26 7.74
C LEU A 195 5.50 5.00 7.90
N VAL A 196 5.44 6.16 7.27
CA VAL A 196 4.19 6.85 6.93
C VAL A 196 3.72 6.35 5.57
N GLY A 197 2.51 5.79 5.51
CA GLY A 197 1.89 5.36 4.26
C GLY A 197 0.47 5.88 4.16
N LEU A 198 0.18 6.66 3.13
CA LEU A 198 -1.14 7.23 2.90
C LEU A 198 -1.85 6.57 1.73
N LYS A 199 -2.99 5.95 2.02
CA LYS A 199 -4.02 5.67 1.03
C LYS A 199 -4.88 6.93 0.90
N PRO A 200 -4.75 7.73 -0.16
CA PRO A 200 -5.55 8.94 -0.32
C PRO A 200 -7.04 8.62 -0.49
N THR A 201 -7.86 9.64 -0.51
CA THR A 201 -9.26 9.52 -0.94
C THR A 201 -9.36 8.91 -2.34
N TYR A 202 -10.33 7.99 -2.53
CA TYR A 202 -10.59 7.40 -3.84
C TYR A 202 -10.89 8.48 -4.89
N GLY A 203 -10.16 8.44 -6.00
CA GLY A 203 -10.28 9.42 -7.07
C GLY A 203 -9.49 10.73 -6.87
N LEU A 204 -8.80 10.94 -5.75
CA LEU A 204 -7.92 12.11 -5.54
C LEU A 204 -6.64 12.02 -6.38
N VAL A 205 -6.10 10.82 -6.54
CA VAL A 205 -4.89 10.51 -7.31
C VAL A 205 -5.27 9.63 -8.49
N SER A 206 -4.85 10.01 -9.70
CA SER A 206 -5.12 9.23 -10.92
C SER A 206 -4.46 7.86 -10.87
N ARG A 207 -5.20 6.84 -11.34
CA ARG A 207 -4.73 5.46 -11.52
C ARG A 207 -4.41 5.14 -12.98
N ARG A 208 -4.54 6.10 -13.88
CA ARG A 208 -4.21 5.90 -15.29
C ARG A 208 -2.74 5.49 -15.44
N GLY A 209 -2.52 4.34 -16.09
CA GLY A 209 -1.20 3.75 -16.26
C GLY A 209 -0.67 2.98 -15.05
N VAL A 210 -1.46 2.84 -13.99
CA VAL A 210 -1.19 1.90 -12.89
C VAL A 210 -1.89 0.58 -13.21
N TYR A 211 -1.17 -0.55 -13.17
CA TYR A 211 -1.76 -1.84 -13.49
C TYR A 211 -2.90 -2.16 -12.52
N THR A 212 -4.07 -2.49 -13.06
CA THR A 212 -5.29 -2.66 -12.28
C THR A 212 -5.31 -3.97 -11.50
N ASN A 213 -5.54 -3.88 -10.20
CA ASN A 213 -5.96 -4.99 -9.37
C ASN A 213 -7.49 -5.00 -9.26
N SER A 214 -8.09 -3.83 -8.99
CA SER A 214 -9.54 -3.69 -8.90
C SER A 214 -9.99 -2.29 -9.35
N PHE A 215 -10.97 -2.23 -10.23
CA PHE A 215 -11.52 -0.97 -10.72
C PHE A 215 -12.16 -0.12 -9.61
N SER A 216 -12.77 -0.80 -8.62
CA SER A 216 -13.57 -0.16 -7.58
C SER A 216 -12.79 0.19 -6.31
N TYR A 217 -11.62 -0.45 -6.07
CA TYR A 217 -10.93 -0.35 -4.78
C TYR A 217 -9.49 0.13 -4.87
N ASP A 218 -8.90 0.25 -6.07
CA ASP A 218 -7.51 0.66 -6.22
C ASP A 218 -7.28 2.14 -5.89
N HIS A 219 -6.22 2.38 -5.14
CA HIS A 219 -5.69 3.71 -4.83
C HIS A 219 -4.19 3.74 -5.12
N ALA A 220 -3.69 4.85 -5.62
CA ALA A 220 -2.27 5.16 -5.72
C ALA A 220 -1.89 6.18 -4.64
N GLY A 221 -0.74 6.02 -3.97
CA GLY A 221 -0.36 6.94 -2.92
C GLY A 221 1.07 6.79 -2.41
N PRO A 222 1.54 7.77 -1.62
CA PRO A 222 2.91 7.88 -1.15
C PRO A 222 3.20 6.97 0.05
N MET A 223 4.47 6.55 0.13
CA MET A 223 5.12 5.91 1.28
C MET A 223 6.42 6.64 1.54
N THR A 224 6.59 7.19 2.75
CA THR A 224 7.70 8.05 3.13
C THR A 224 8.13 7.82 4.57
N TRP A 225 9.23 8.45 4.99
CA TRP A 225 9.69 8.36 6.37
C TRP A 225 8.95 9.32 7.31
N THR A 226 8.59 10.53 6.84
CA THR A 226 7.91 11.55 7.64
C THR A 226 6.55 11.92 7.05
N VAL A 227 5.69 12.50 7.89
CA VAL A 227 4.36 12.98 7.47
C VAL A 227 4.47 14.15 6.50
N GLU A 228 5.44 15.05 6.72
CA GLU A 228 5.64 16.19 5.81
C GLU A 228 6.09 15.74 4.42
N ASP A 229 7.00 14.75 4.33
CA ASP A 229 7.40 14.15 3.06
C ASP A 229 6.21 13.48 2.34
N CYS A 230 5.32 12.85 3.10
CA CYS A 230 4.09 12.28 2.58
C CYS A 230 3.17 13.37 1.98
N ALA A 231 3.04 14.51 2.66
CA ALA A 231 2.28 15.66 2.17
C ALA A 231 2.90 16.26 0.88
N ILE A 232 4.23 16.36 0.80
CA ILE A 232 4.96 16.82 -0.40
C ILE A 232 4.70 15.88 -1.58
N MET A 233 4.83 14.58 -1.39
CA MET A 233 4.60 13.61 -2.46
C MET A 233 3.11 13.58 -2.87
N LEU A 234 2.18 13.64 -1.92
CA LEU A 234 0.75 13.73 -2.24
C LEU A 234 0.44 14.99 -3.07
N GLN A 235 1.00 16.14 -2.67
CA GLN A 235 0.83 17.40 -3.41
C GLN A 235 1.28 17.29 -4.87
N ALA A 236 2.38 16.56 -5.11
CA ALA A 236 2.93 16.38 -6.46
C ALA A 236 2.05 15.51 -7.37
N ILE A 237 1.31 14.53 -6.80
CA ILE A 237 0.56 13.54 -7.58
C ILE A 237 -0.95 13.75 -7.59
N ALA A 238 -1.51 14.51 -6.63
CA ALA A 238 -2.95 14.75 -6.52
C ALA A 238 -3.52 15.58 -7.69
N GLY A 239 -4.84 15.49 -7.85
CA GLY A 239 -5.62 16.31 -8.78
C GLY A 239 -6.21 15.55 -9.95
N HIS A 240 -7.18 16.21 -10.60
CA HIS A 240 -8.01 15.60 -11.65
C HIS A 240 -7.21 15.14 -12.88
N ASP A 241 -7.62 14.01 -13.40
CA ASP A 241 -7.17 13.44 -14.67
C ASP A 241 -8.39 12.94 -15.46
N ALA A 242 -8.70 13.62 -16.57
CA ALA A 242 -9.80 13.22 -17.45
C ALA A 242 -9.61 11.83 -18.09
N GLY A 243 -8.40 11.28 -18.06
CA GLY A 243 -8.08 9.94 -18.57
C GLY A 243 -8.33 8.81 -17.57
N ASP A 244 -8.64 9.13 -16.29
CA ASP A 244 -9.07 8.16 -15.28
C ASP A 244 -10.56 8.39 -14.96
N PRO A 245 -11.48 7.47 -15.32
CA PRO A 245 -12.92 7.65 -15.07
C PRO A 245 -13.29 7.81 -13.59
N ALA A 246 -12.43 7.38 -12.68
CA ALA A 246 -12.65 7.51 -11.24
C ALA A 246 -12.07 8.82 -10.67
N SER A 247 -11.30 9.58 -11.46
CA SER A 247 -10.65 10.80 -10.97
C SER A 247 -11.66 11.90 -10.67
N ALA A 248 -11.67 12.38 -9.43
CA ALA A 248 -12.58 13.42 -8.98
C ALA A 248 -12.08 14.81 -9.41
N ASN A 249 -12.97 15.59 -10.00
CA ASN A 249 -12.67 16.98 -10.35
C ASN A 249 -12.91 17.89 -9.13
N ARG A 250 -11.90 17.97 -8.26
CA ARG A 250 -11.92 18.79 -7.05
C ARG A 250 -10.62 19.58 -6.89
N PRO A 251 -10.67 20.77 -6.26
CA PRO A 251 -9.46 21.51 -5.88
C PRO A 251 -8.56 20.69 -4.98
N VAL A 252 -7.26 20.77 -5.20
CA VAL A 252 -6.23 20.17 -4.33
C VAL A 252 -5.79 21.26 -3.33
N PRO A 253 -5.97 21.04 -2.01
CA PRO A 253 -5.51 22.01 -1.01
C PRO A 253 -3.99 21.99 -0.89
N ASP A 254 -3.42 22.99 -0.22
CA ASP A 254 -2.01 22.93 0.21
C ASP A 254 -1.88 22.01 1.43
N TYR A 255 -1.41 20.79 1.19
CA TYR A 255 -1.25 19.78 2.25
C TYR A 255 -0.18 20.16 3.27
N ARG A 256 0.89 20.85 2.87
CA ARG A 256 1.93 21.30 3.81
C ARG A 256 1.43 22.40 4.73
N ALA A 257 0.68 23.36 4.22
CA ALA A 257 0.07 24.40 5.03
C ALA A 257 -0.86 23.84 6.10
N ALA A 258 -1.56 22.75 5.81
CA ALA A 258 -2.47 22.09 6.75
C ALA A 258 -1.76 21.45 7.96
N LEU A 259 -0.46 21.12 7.88
CA LEU A 259 0.28 20.42 8.94
C LEU A 259 0.44 21.23 10.23
N THR A 260 0.32 22.56 10.19
CA THR A 260 0.64 23.47 11.30
C THR A 260 -0.48 23.62 12.35
N GLY A 261 -1.68 23.09 12.08
CA GLY A 261 -2.88 23.36 12.87
C GLY A 261 -2.96 22.68 14.26
N GLY A 262 -2.10 21.70 14.58
CA GLY A 262 -2.20 20.89 15.80
C GLY A 262 -3.53 20.13 15.89
N VAL A 263 -3.83 19.52 17.05
CA VAL A 263 -5.04 18.68 17.25
C VAL A 263 -5.97 19.18 18.36
N LYS A 264 -5.68 20.33 18.97
CA LYS A 264 -6.48 20.87 20.08
C LYS A 264 -7.93 21.08 19.63
N GLY A 265 -8.87 20.46 20.38
CA GLY A 265 -10.29 20.54 20.13
C GLY A 265 -10.82 19.62 19.03
N LEU A 266 -9.96 18.95 18.26
CA LEU A 266 -10.42 17.96 17.29
C LEU A 266 -11.08 16.78 17.98
N ARG A 267 -12.21 16.33 17.42
CA ARG A 267 -12.96 15.16 17.89
C ARG A 267 -12.49 13.91 17.14
N ILE A 268 -12.00 12.94 17.88
CA ILE A 268 -11.44 11.69 17.37
C ILE A 268 -12.32 10.52 17.81
N GLY A 269 -12.88 9.80 16.84
CA GLY A 269 -13.61 8.55 17.09
C GLY A 269 -12.65 7.35 17.11
N VAL A 270 -12.57 6.60 18.21
CA VAL A 270 -11.70 5.43 18.33
C VAL A 270 -12.50 4.16 18.02
N LEU A 271 -12.10 3.43 16.97
CA LEU A 271 -12.77 2.21 16.51
C LEU A 271 -12.20 0.97 17.24
N ARG A 272 -12.41 0.89 18.58
CA ARG A 272 -11.83 -0.17 19.43
C ARG A 272 -12.31 -1.56 19.04
N HIS A 273 -13.59 -1.72 18.73
CA HIS A 273 -14.18 -3.02 18.35
C HIS A 273 -13.43 -3.70 17.21
N LEU A 274 -12.87 -2.94 16.24
CA LEU A 274 -12.13 -3.54 15.13
C LEU A 274 -10.91 -4.34 15.57
N TYR A 275 -10.25 -3.96 16.67
CA TYR A 275 -9.04 -4.62 17.15
C TYR A 275 -9.19 -5.32 18.51
N GLU A 276 -10.34 -5.18 19.16
CA GLU A 276 -10.65 -5.89 20.41
C GLU A 276 -11.58 -7.07 20.17
N GLU A 277 -12.54 -6.93 19.24
CA GLU A 277 -13.61 -7.89 18.99
C GLU A 277 -13.45 -8.60 17.63
N ASP A 278 -13.17 -7.84 16.53
CA ASP A 278 -13.31 -8.34 15.16
C ASP A 278 -12.01 -8.95 14.60
N VAL A 279 -10.85 -8.35 14.91
CA VAL A 279 -9.54 -8.74 14.37
C VAL A 279 -8.55 -8.93 15.49
N ALA A 280 -8.03 -10.14 15.63
CA ALA A 280 -7.00 -10.41 16.62
C ALA A 280 -5.70 -9.67 16.26
N ILE A 281 -5.30 -8.69 17.07
CA ILE A 281 -4.02 -8.00 16.95
C ILE A 281 -3.08 -8.36 18.09
N HIS A 282 -1.80 -8.14 17.87
CA HIS A 282 -0.78 -8.44 18.88
C HIS A 282 -0.98 -7.61 20.16
N PRO A 283 -0.87 -8.18 21.38
CA PRO A 283 -1.10 -7.45 22.63
C PRO A 283 -0.27 -6.17 22.79
N LYS A 284 1.02 -6.19 22.35
CA LYS A 284 1.89 -5.00 22.37
C LYS A 284 1.39 -3.90 21.42
N ALA A 285 0.74 -4.26 20.30
CA ALA A 285 0.15 -3.27 19.40
C ALA A 285 -1.04 -2.56 20.06
N LYS A 286 -1.86 -3.28 20.82
CA LYS A 286 -2.95 -2.65 21.63
C LYS A 286 -2.38 -1.65 22.63
N ILE A 287 -1.35 -2.03 23.39
CA ILE A 287 -0.71 -1.17 24.39
C ILE A 287 -0.10 0.08 23.71
N ALA A 288 0.63 -0.10 22.62
CA ALA A 288 1.25 1.01 21.90
C ALA A 288 0.20 1.99 21.34
N LEU A 289 -0.94 1.47 20.86
CA LEU A 289 -2.04 2.30 20.39
C LEU A 289 -2.66 3.12 21.53
N GLU A 290 -2.90 2.52 22.72
CA GLU A 290 -3.43 3.28 23.86
C GLU A 290 -2.48 4.41 24.29
N VAL A 291 -1.17 4.14 24.31
CA VAL A 291 -0.17 5.18 24.57
C VAL A 291 -0.23 6.29 23.50
N ALA A 292 -0.42 5.93 22.24
CA ALA A 292 -0.57 6.93 21.17
C ALA A 292 -1.86 7.77 21.33
N LEU A 293 -2.96 7.16 21.75
CA LEU A 293 -4.21 7.87 22.07
C LEU A 293 -4.03 8.83 23.24
N ASP A 294 -3.26 8.45 24.27
CA ASP A 294 -2.94 9.32 25.41
C ASP A 294 -2.09 10.52 24.98
N VAL A 295 -1.15 10.34 24.05
CA VAL A 295 -0.39 11.47 23.48
C VAL A 295 -1.33 12.45 22.79
N LEU A 296 -2.24 11.97 21.92
CA LEU A 296 -3.22 12.83 21.24
C LEU A 296 -4.16 13.55 22.22
N ARG A 297 -4.57 12.87 23.29
CA ARG A 297 -5.35 13.48 24.37
C ARG A 297 -4.55 14.58 25.09
N GLY A 298 -3.29 14.32 25.36
CA GLY A 298 -2.36 15.31 25.95
C GLY A 298 -2.14 16.53 25.07
N LEU A 299 -2.23 16.38 23.74
CA LEU A 299 -2.18 17.47 22.76
C LEU A 299 -3.52 18.24 22.65
N GLY A 300 -4.53 17.84 23.41
CA GLY A 300 -5.83 18.51 23.50
C GLY A 300 -6.91 18.01 22.54
N ALA A 301 -6.73 16.86 21.91
CA ALA A 301 -7.80 16.20 21.16
C ALA A 301 -8.86 15.60 22.11
N VAL A 302 -10.13 15.55 21.66
CA VAL A 302 -11.24 14.93 22.38
C VAL A 302 -11.50 13.55 21.78
N LEU A 303 -11.25 12.49 22.56
CA LEU A 303 -11.37 11.12 22.12
C LEU A 303 -12.64 10.48 22.67
N GLU A 304 -13.42 9.84 21.81
CA GLU A 304 -14.62 9.08 22.14
C GLU A 304 -14.60 7.73 21.41
N ASP A 305 -15.18 6.68 22.01
CA ASP A 305 -15.36 5.43 21.30
C ASP A 305 -16.40 5.57 20.19
N ALA A 306 -16.09 4.99 19.04
CA ALA A 306 -16.94 4.98 17.85
C ALA A 306 -17.04 3.56 17.30
N ARG A 307 -18.11 3.26 16.57
CA ARG A 307 -18.31 1.95 15.95
C ARG A 307 -18.73 2.09 14.50
N ILE A 308 -18.23 1.17 13.68
CA ILE A 308 -18.69 0.88 12.31
C ILE A 308 -19.18 -0.56 12.28
N ARG A 309 -19.58 -1.07 11.13
CA ARG A 309 -19.92 -2.49 10.96
C ARG A 309 -18.76 -3.40 11.35
N PRO A 310 -19.01 -4.68 11.67
CA PRO A 310 -17.97 -5.67 11.86
C PRO A 310 -17.03 -5.79 10.66
N ALA A 311 -15.74 -6.06 10.91
CA ALA A 311 -14.73 -6.21 9.85
C ALA A 311 -15.07 -7.30 8.83
N ALA A 312 -15.80 -8.35 9.25
CA ALA A 312 -16.24 -9.44 8.36
C ALA A 312 -17.17 -8.96 7.25
N ASP A 313 -18.09 -8.00 7.54
CA ASP A 313 -18.99 -7.44 6.53
C ASP A 313 -18.22 -6.71 5.43
N TYR A 314 -17.22 -5.90 5.82
CA TYR A 314 -16.35 -5.20 4.88
C TYR A 314 -15.48 -6.17 4.09
N HIS A 315 -15.00 -7.24 4.73
CA HIS A 315 -14.23 -8.29 4.09
C HIS A 315 -15.07 -8.96 2.98
N ALA A 316 -16.28 -9.40 3.30
CA ALA A 316 -17.17 -10.05 2.35
C ALA A 316 -17.45 -9.16 1.12
N VAL A 317 -17.79 -7.89 1.34
CA VAL A 317 -18.07 -6.93 0.26
C VAL A 317 -16.82 -6.67 -0.60
N LYS A 318 -15.68 -6.40 0.05
CA LYS A 318 -14.43 -6.07 -0.68
C LYS A 318 -13.93 -7.26 -1.47
N ILE A 319 -13.86 -8.45 -0.87
CA ILE A 319 -13.28 -9.61 -1.53
C ILE A 319 -14.17 -10.06 -2.68
N THR A 320 -15.48 -10.16 -2.48
CA THR A 320 -16.42 -10.48 -3.57
C THR A 320 -16.26 -9.54 -4.77
N GLY A 321 -16.16 -8.23 -4.52
CA GLY A 321 -15.98 -7.25 -5.59
C GLY A 321 -14.59 -7.33 -6.23
N ALA A 322 -13.55 -7.27 -5.43
CA ALA A 322 -12.17 -7.16 -5.91
C ALA A 322 -11.69 -8.43 -6.62
N GLU A 323 -11.99 -9.63 -6.10
CA GLU A 323 -11.58 -10.88 -6.76
C GLU A 323 -12.30 -11.09 -8.10
N SER A 324 -13.59 -10.71 -8.20
CA SER A 324 -14.32 -10.75 -9.46
C SER A 324 -13.72 -9.79 -10.50
N GLU A 325 -13.37 -8.58 -10.09
CA GLU A 325 -12.74 -7.58 -10.96
C GLU A 325 -11.34 -8.01 -11.39
N LEU A 326 -10.52 -8.52 -10.46
CA LEU A 326 -9.19 -9.07 -10.74
C LEU A 326 -9.27 -10.20 -11.77
N PHE A 327 -10.14 -11.17 -11.52
CA PHE A 327 -10.29 -12.32 -12.41
C PHE A 327 -10.66 -11.88 -13.83
N SER A 328 -11.57 -10.90 -13.97
CA SER A 328 -11.97 -10.37 -15.28
C SER A 328 -10.80 -9.73 -16.06
N VAL A 329 -9.84 -9.13 -15.36
CA VAL A 329 -8.62 -8.55 -15.97
C VAL A 329 -7.67 -9.64 -16.48
N HIS A 330 -7.52 -10.72 -15.70
CA HIS A 330 -6.52 -11.75 -15.96
C HIS A 330 -7.04 -12.99 -16.69
N GLU A 331 -8.37 -13.16 -16.81
CA GLU A 331 -8.99 -14.35 -17.39
C GLU A 331 -8.41 -14.77 -18.75
N PRO A 332 -8.16 -13.86 -19.72
CA PRO A 332 -7.58 -14.26 -21.01
C PRO A 332 -6.20 -14.91 -20.86
N VAL A 333 -5.34 -14.30 -20.03
CA VAL A 333 -3.97 -14.80 -19.81
C VAL A 333 -3.97 -16.06 -18.93
N LEU A 334 -4.88 -16.16 -17.95
CA LEU A 334 -5.05 -17.38 -17.14
C LEU A 334 -5.42 -18.60 -18.00
N ARG A 335 -6.24 -18.43 -19.05
CA ARG A 335 -6.61 -19.51 -19.97
C ARG A 335 -5.43 -20.00 -20.80
N GLU A 336 -4.52 -19.11 -21.17
CA GLU A 336 -3.41 -19.40 -22.09
C GLU A 336 -2.12 -19.77 -21.36
N ARG A 337 -1.84 -19.13 -20.22
CA ARG A 337 -0.53 -19.12 -19.56
C ARG A 337 -0.63 -19.28 -18.04
N LEU A 338 -1.56 -20.11 -17.55
CA LEU A 338 -1.81 -20.29 -16.12
C LEU A 338 -0.55 -20.65 -15.33
N SER A 339 0.34 -21.48 -15.90
CA SER A 339 1.60 -21.90 -15.26
C SER A 339 2.62 -20.76 -15.06
N ASP A 340 2.43 -19.61 -15.69
CA ASP A 340 3.30 -18.45 -15.55
C ASP A 340 2.91 -17.54 -14.38
N PHE A 341 1.79 -17.81 -13.73
CA PHE A 341 1.38 -17.12 -12.51
C PHE A 341 1.94 -17.82 -11.27
N GLY A 342 2.25 -17.03 -10.25
CA GLY A 342 2.70 -17.53 -8.96
C GLY A 342 1.59 -18.19 -8.14
N GLU A 343 1.96 -19.14 -7.28
CA GLU A 343 1.00 -19.89 -6.47
C GLU A 343 0.12 -19.03 -5.57
N ASP A 344 0.67 -17.96 -4.97
CA ASP A 344 -0.13 -17.11 -4.09
C ASP A 344 -1.20 -16.34 -4.88
N PHE A 345 -0.85 -15.85 -6.08
CA PHE A 345 -1.81 -15.23 -6.97
C PHE A 345 -2.94 -16.19 -7.36
N LEU A 346 -2.61 -17.40 -7.80
CA LEU A 346 -3.59 -18.41 -8.21
C LEU A 346 -4.50 -18.83 -7.05
N GLY A 347 -3.93 -19.04 -5.86
CA GLY A 347 -4.69 -19.45 -4.68
C GLY A 347 -5.73 -18.44 -4.20
N ARG A 348 -5.67 -17.22 -4.73
CA ARG A 348 -6.69 -16.19 -4.49
C ARG A 348 -7.56 -15.98 -5.71
N ALA A 349 -6.98 -15.70 -6.87
CA ALA A 349 -7.72 -15.37 -8.09
C ALA A 349 -8.72 -16.46 -8.50
N LEU A 350 -8.37 -17.75 -8.32
CA LEU A 350 -9.25 -18.87 -8.64
C LEU A 350 -10.53 -18.90 -7.78
N GLY A 351 -10.52 -18.34 -6.58
CA GLY A 351 -11.72 -18.19 -5.74
C GLY A 351 -12.84 -17.41 -6.42
N ALA A 352 -12.53 -16.53 -7.35
CA ALA A 352 -13.51 -15.78 -8.14
C ALA A 352 -14.45 -16.67 -8.97
N LEU A 353 -14.03 -17.88 -9.33
CA LEU A 353 -14.87 -18.85 -10.04
C LEU A 353 -16.12 -19.26 -9.24
N LEU A 354 -16.09 -19.07 -7.92
CA LEU A 354 -17.20 -19.40 -7.02
C LEU A 354 -18.12 -18.21 -6.74
N ILE A 355 -17.75 -17.02 -7.21
CA ILE A 355 -18.53 -15.80 -7.02
C ILE A 355 -19.48 -15.65 -8.21
N SER A 356 -20.79 -15.62 -7.94
CA SER A 356 -21.79 -15.41 -8.99
C SER A 356 -21.95 -13.93 -9.34
N GLY A 357 -22.47 -13.64 -10.56
CA GLY A 357 -22.85 -12.27 -10.93
C GLY A 357 -23.82 -11.61 -9.94
N PRO A 358 -24.86 -12.31 -9.43
CA PRO A 358 -25.71 -11.81 -8.35
C PRO A 358 -24.94 -11.48 -7.06
N ASP A 359 -23.91 -12.24 -6.68
CA ASP A 359 -23.12 -11.94 -5.46
C ASP A 359 -22.29 -10.66 -5.65
N TYR A 360 -21.66 -10.49 -6.81
CA TYR A 360 -20.96 -9.25 -7.16
C TYR A 360 -21.91 -8.03 -7.07
N MET A 361 -23.13 -8.15 -7.60
CA MET A 361 -24.12 -7.07 -7.53
C MET A 361 -24.60 -6.81 -6.10
N ARG A 362 -24.78 -7.85 -5.28
CA ARG A 362 -25.10 -7.68 -3.85
C ARG A 362 -23.98 -6.96 -3.11
N ALA A 363 -22.74 -7.36 -3.32
CA ALA A 363 -21.57 -6.70 -2.73
C ALA A 363 -21.50 -5.21 -3.13
N SER A 364 -21.73 -4.89 -4.40
CA SER A 364 -21.73 -3.50 -4.88
C SER A 364 -22.86 -2.66 -4.25
N ARG A 365 -24.07 -3.22 -4.11
CA ARG A 365 -25.20 -2.55 -3.45
C ARG A 365 -24.95 -2.35 -1.95
N GLN A 366 -24.42 -3.36 -1.27
CA GLN A 366 -24.07 -3.28 0.15
C GLN A 366 -22.94 -2.27 0.40
N ARG A 367 -21.96 -2.18 -0.51
CA ARG A 367 -20.90 -1.16 -0.46
C ARG A 367 -21.48 0.26 -0.38
N ARG A 368 -22.46 0.59 -1.23
CA ARG A 368 -23.13 1.91 -1.20
C ARG A 368 -23.72 2.22 0.16
N MET A 369 -24.39 1.24 0.79
CA MET A 369 -24.95 1.41 2.13
C MET A 369 -23.85 1.66 3.17
N MET A 370 -22.76 0.90 3.12
CA MET A 370 -21.60 1.07 4.02
C MET A 370 -20.96 2.45 3.88
N ILE A 371 -20.89 3.00 2.67
CA ILE A 371 -20.41 4.37 2.44
C ILE A 371 -21.36 5.38 3.10
N ALA A 372 -22.67 5.23 2.92
CA ALA A 372 -23.67 6.12 3.50
C ALA A 372 -23.67 6.08 5.06
N GLU A 373 -23.43 4.93 5.64
CA GLU A 373 -23.35 4.75 7.11
C GLU A 373 -22.16 5.46 7.76
N MET A 374 -21.14 5.87 6.98
CA MET A 374 -20.04 6.68 7.50
C MET A 374 -20.41 8.16 7.69
N ALA A 375 -21.46 8.67 7.04
CA ALA A 375 -21.81 10.08 7.08
C ALA A 375 -22.08 10.62 8.50
N PRO A 376 -22.87 9.97 9.39
CA PRO A 376 -23.07 10.44 10.75
C PRO A 376 -21.79 10.42 11.59
N LEU A 377 -20.84 9.50 11.32
CA LEU A 377 -19.55 9.48 12.01
C LEU A 377 -18.69 10.65 11.57
N TYR A 378 -18.63 10.95 10.28
CA TYR A 378 -17.89 12.10 9.75
C TYR A 378 -18.52 13.46 10.09
N ALA A 379 -19.82 13.51 10.41
CA ALA A 379 -20.46 14.69 10.97
C ALA A 379 -20.08 14.91 12.45
N LYS A 380 -19.78 13.83 13.19
CA LYS A 380 -19.45 13.86 14.61
C LYS A 380 -17.95 13.99 14.88
N TYR A 381 -17.11 13.33 14.09
CA TYR A 381 -15.67 13.24 14.29
C TYR A 381 -14.89 13.84 13.13
N ASP A 382 -13.77 14.52 13.44
CA ASP A 382 -12.85 15.05 12.44
C ASP A 382 -12.02 13.94 11.80
N VAL A 383 -11.58 12.96 12.62
CA VAL A 383 -10.94 11.72 12.17
C VAL A 383 -11.38 10.54 13.00
N LEU A 384 -11.15 9.33 12.46
CA LEU A 384 -11.26 8.07 13.19
C LEU A 384 -9.86 7.48 13.37
N ILE A 385 -9.65 6.76 14.49
CA ILE A 385 -8.39 6.05 14.75
C ILE A 385 -8.68 4.58 15.04
N THR A 386 -7.82 3.70 14.52
CA THR A 386 -7.82 2.27 14.83
C THR A 386 -6.40 1.72 14.79
N ALA A 387 -6.24 0.43 15.14
CA ALA A 387 -4.98 -0.27 14.97
C ALA A 387 -4.56 -0.37 13.50
N ALA A 388 -3.27 -0.49 13.27
CA ALA A 388 -2.70 -0.92 12.00
C ALA A 388 -2.22 -2.39 12.11
N PRO A 389 -1.95 -3.08 10.99
CA PRO A 389 -1.33 -4.40 11.00
C PRO A 389 0.04 -4.40 11.69
N GLY A 390 0.39 -5.53 12.31
CA GLY A 390 1.71 -5.69 12.93
C GLY A 390 1.68 -6.36 14.31
N PRO A 391 2.86 -6.71 14.82
CA PRO A 391 4.19 -6.65 14.19
C PRO A 391 4.33 -7.62 13.02
N ALA A 392 5.39 -7.45 12.22
CA ALA A 392 5.67 -8.32 11.09
C ALA A 392 5.86 -9.78 11.53
N ALA A 393 5.20 -10.71 10.82
CA ALA A 393 5.43 -12.14 10.99
C ALA A 393 6.70 -12.58 10.24
N ARG A 394 7.20 -13.79 10.51
CA ARG A 394 8.28 -14.37 9.73
C ARG A 394 7.85 -14.61 8.27
N LEU A 395 8.74 -14.37 7.33
CA LEU A 395 8.47 -14.49 5.90
C LEU A 395 8.14 -15.95 5.52
N ASP A 396 8.87 -16.92 6.09
CA ASP A 396 8.68 -18.35 5.85
C ASP A 396 7.37 -18.92 6.44
N SER A 397 6.69 -18.15 7.30
CA SER A 397 5.38 -18.51 7.86
C SER A 397 4.20 -18.16 6.96
N TRP A 398 4.44 -17.52 5.82
CA TRP A 398 3.38 -17.13 4.90
C TRP A 398 2.62 -18.33 4.35
N ARG A 399 1.29 -18.26 4.32
CA ARG A 399 0.39 -19.25 3.72
C ARG A 399 -0.76 -18.54 3.04
N THR A 400 -1.00 -18.81 1.79
CA THR A 400 -2.06 -18.18 0.97
C THR A 400 -3.45 -18.33 1.58
N ILE A 401 -3.73 -19.49 2.19
CA ILE A 401 -5.02 -19.76 2.83
C ILE A 401 -5.37 -18.77 3.94
N ASN A 402 -4.37 -18.16 4.60
CA ASN A 402 -4.58 -17.16 5.66
C ASN A 402 -5.35 -15.92 5.17
N PHE A 403 -5.28 -15.62 3.88
CA PHE A 403 -6.05 -14.53 3.29
C PHE A 403 -7.57 -14.75 3.41
N TRP A 404 -8.01 -15.97 3.17
CA TRP A 404 -9.40 -16.33 3.23
C TRP A 404 -9.92 -16.46 4.67
N GLN A 405 -9.04 -16.72 5.61
CA GLN A 405 -9.35 -17.00 7.00
C GLN A 405 -9.35 -15.77 7.91
N ARG A 406 -8.83 -14.60 7.45
CA ARG A 406 -8.58 -13.48 8.34
C ARG A 406 -9.16 -12.18 7.82
N ASN A 407 -9.93 -11.51 8.67
CA ASN A 407 -10.33 -10.13 8.44
C ASN A 407 -9.14 -9.17 8.59
N SER A 408 -9.27 -7.96 8.05
CA SER A 408 -8.24 -6.93 8.14
C SER A 408 -8.81 -5.60 8.64
N VAL A 409 -8.07 -4.94 9.51
CA VAL A 409 -8.39 -3.58 10.00
C VAL A 409 -8.24 -2.50 8.91
N THR A 410 -7.64 -2.80 7.76
CA THR A 410 -7.44 -1.84 6.66
C THR A 410 -8.59 -1.87 5.64
N THR A 411 -9.26 -3.02 5.48
CA THR A 411 -10.30 -3.25 4.47
C THR A 411 -11.48 -2.28 4.56
N PRO A 412 -12.02 -1.90 5.73
CA PRO A 412 -13.16 -0.98 5.82
C PRO A 412 -12.94 0.33 5.04
N PHE A 413 -11.71 0.84 5.02
CA PHE A 413 -11.39 2.14 4.42
C PHE A 413 -11.07 2.06 2.91
N ASN A 414 -10.93 0.86 2.34
CA ASN A 414 -11.00 0.67 0.89
C ASN A 414 -12.47 0.60 0.44
N VAL A 415 -13.33 -0.06 1.20
CA VAL A 415 -14.77 -0.14 0.90
C VAL A 415 -15.41 1.24 0.92
N THR A 416 -15.11 2.05 1.94
CA THR A 416 -15.70 3.37 2.13
C THR A 416 -14.99 4.49 1.34
N GLY A 417 -13.75 4.27 0.88
CA GLY A 417 -13.03 5.16 -0.02
C GLY A 417 -12.42 6.42 0.61
N GLY A 418 -12.62 6.68 1.91
CA GLY A 418 -12.00 7.80 2.62
C GLY A 418 -10.48 7.65 2.76
N PRO A 419 -9.73 8.75 3.02
CA PRO A 419 -8.28 8.70 3.23
C PRO A 419 -7.94 7.92 4.49
N ALA A 420 -6.85 7.16 4.46
CA ALA A 420 -6.34 6.42 5.60
C ALA A 420 -4.81 6.40 5.60
N LEU A 421 -4.21 6.88 6.69
CA LEU A 421 -2.77 6.96 6.89
C LEU A 421 -2.35 6.04 8.01
N VAL A 422 -1.23 5.35 7.84
CA VAL A 422 -0.56 4.63 8.93
C VAL A 422 0.75 5.31 9.29
N GLN A 423 1.11 5.23 10.58
CA GLN A 423 2.40 5.70 11.10
C GLN A 423 2.82 4.91 12.33
N CYS A 424 4.12 4.87 12.60
CA CYS A 424 4.72 4.17 13.73
C CYS A 424 4.29 4.79 15.06
N VAL A 425 3.94 3.92 16.03
CA VAL A 425 3.59 4.29 17.41
C VAL A 425 4.43 3.58 18.47
N GLY A 426 5.40 2.77 18.05
CA GLY A 426 6.27 2.06 18.97
C GLY A 426 6.95 0.88 18.31
N PHE A 427 7.63 0.09 19.15
CA PHE A 427 8.35 -1.10 18.73
C PHE A 427 8.14 -2.24 19.71
N THR A 428 8.20 -3.46 19.22
CA THR A 428 8.27 -4.66 20.07
C THR A 428 9.64 -4.75 20.76
N SER A 429 9.79 -5.66 21.73
CA SER A 429 11.06 -5.89 22.42
C SER A 429 12.19 -6.35 21.51
N ASP A 430 11.84 -7.02 20.41
CA ASP A 430 12.73 -7.50 19.35
C ASP A 430 12.88 -6.52 18.18
N GLY A 431 12.36 -5.29 18.35
CA GLY A 431 12.64 -4.16 17.48
C GLY A 431 11.74 -4.03 16.25
N LEU A 432 10.67 -4.80 16.14
CA LEU A 432 9.72 -4.68 15.03
C LEU A 432 8.75 -3.52 15.25
N PRO A 433 8.42 -2.73 14.21
CA PRO A 433 7.51 -1.59 14.32
C PRO A 433 6.09 -1.99 14.70
N LEU A 434 5.42 -1.10 15.44
CA LEU A 434 4.00 -1.11 15.76
C LEU A 434 3.40 0.21 15.28
N SER A 435 2.20 0.17 14.71
CA SER A 435 1.63 1.33 14.04
C SER A 435 0.14 1.53 14.37
N MET A 436 -0.34 2.76 14.18
CA MET A 436 -1.75 3.12 14.20
C MET A 436 -2.23 3.55 12.82
N GLN A 437 -3.55 3.60 12.64
CA GLN A 437 -4.20 4.08 11.43
C GLN A 437 -5.12 5.26 11.75
N VAL A 438 -4.91 6.38 11.03
CA VAL A 438 -5.73 7.60 11.10
C VAL A 438 -6.57 7.67 9.82
N VAL A 439 -7.88 7.85 9.96
CA VAL A 439 -8.87 7.80 8.86
C VAL A 439 -9.68 9.08 8.83
N GLY A 440 -9.85 9.66 7.66
CA GLY A 440 -10.62 10.88 7.47
C GLY A 440 -11.87 10.71 6.61
N ARG A 441 -12.67 11.77 6.54
CA ARG A 441 -13.76 11.86 5.58
C ARG A 441 -13.19 11.99 4.15
N PRO A 442 -13.93 11.55 3.11
CA PRO A 442 -13.48 11.71 1.73
C PRO A 442 -13.10 13.16 1.39
N PHE A 443 -11.95 13.34 0.76
CA PHE A 443 -11.32 14.62 0.37
C PHE A 443 -10.87 15.54 1.52
N ASP A 444 -10.81 15.01 2.74
CA ASP A 444 -10.19 15.68 3.88
C ASP A 444 -8.87 15.00 4.28
N ASP A 445 -8.07 14.66 3.28
CA ASP A 445 -6.72 14.09 3.43
C ASP A 445 -5.82 15.04 4.23
N ALA A 446 -6.08 16.35 4.16
CA ALA A 446 -5.37 17.38 4.90
C ALA A 446 -5.52 17.23 6.43
N THR A 447 -6.72 16.95 6.93
CA THR A 447 -6.96 16.72 8.37
C THR A 447 -6.28 15.43 8.84
N VAL A 448 -6.27 14.37 8.03
CA VAL A 448 -5.54 13.13 8.34
C VAL A 448 -4.04 13.40 8.50
N LEU A 449 -3.43 14.10 7.55
CA LEU A 449 -2.02 14.51 7.59
C LEU A 449 -1.73 15.41 8.81
N ARG A 450 -2.62 16.37 9.12
CA ARG A 450 -2.50 17.26 10.28
C ARG A 450 -2.46 16.49 11.60
N VAL A 451 -3.35 15.52 11.80
CA VAL A 451 -3.39 14.69 13.02
C VAL A 451 -2.12 13.85 13.11
N ALA A 452 -1.72 13.23 11.99
CA ALA A 452 -0.50 12.44 11.92
C ALA A 452 0.75 13.27 12.23
N GLN A 453 0.86 14.50 11.68
CA GLN A 453 1.98 15.43 11.93
C GLN A 453 2.07 15.85 13.40
N ALA A 454 0.93 16.17 14.03
CA ALA A 454 0.90 16.55 15.42
C ALA A 454 1.38 15.41 16.34
N TYR A 455 1.03 14.17 16.03
CA TYR A 455 1.53 12.99 16.73
C TYR A 455 3.03 12.77 16.48
N GLU A 456 3.47 12.84 15.21
CA GLU A 456 4.88 12.65 14.84
C GLU A 456 5.79 13.65 15.56
N ALA A 457 5.38 14.92 15.63
CA ALA A 457 6.14 15.97 16.29
C ALA A 457 6.25 15.78 17.81
N ALA A 458 5.29 15.08 18.43
CA ALA A 458 5.23 14.83 19.88
C ALA A 458 5.94 13.53 20.32
N THR A 459 6.45 12.73 19.37
CA THR A 459 6.99 11.40 19.66
C THR A 459 8.36 11.17 19.01
N PRO A 460 9.22 10.28 19.58
CA PRO A 460 10.57 10.08 19.08
C PRO A 460 10.68 9.02 17.97
N TRP A 461 9.58 8.42 17.52
CA TRP A 461 9.64 7.19 16.73
C TRP A 461 10.38 7.34 15.40
N LYS A 462 10.30 8.51 14.75
CA LYS A 462 10.98 8.81 13.48
C LYS A 462 12.53 8.87 13.59
N SER A 463 13.08 9.03 14.79
CA SER A 463 14.53 9.02 15.00
C SER A 463 15.14 7.62 15.01
N ARG A 464 14.32 6.58 15.16
CA ARG A 464 14.77 5.20 15.15
C ARG A 464 14.78 4.64 13.73
N ARG A 465 15.93 4.14 13.29
CA ARG A 465 16.15 3.56 11.96
C ARG A 465 16.58 2.09 12.06
N PRO A 466 16.29 1.24 11.05
CA PRO A 466 16.87 -0.09 11.00
C PRO A 466 18.39 0.01 10.82
N VAL A 467 19.13 -0.85 11.53
CA VAL A 467 20.59 -0.93 11.41
C VAL A 467 20.92 -1.95 10.32
N LEU A 468 21.53 -1.48 9.24
CA LEU A 468 21.92 -2.29 8.09
C LEU A 468 23.42 -2.12 7.85
N ASP A 469 24.13 -3.24 7.89
CA ASP A 469 25.55 -3.31 7.64
C ASP A 469 25.79 -3.69 6.16
N PRO A 470 26.45 -2.82 5.36
CA PRO A 470 26.77 -3.12 3.96
C PRO A 470 27.66 -4.35 3.79
N ASP A 471 28.51 -4.65 4.78
CA ASP A 471 29.45 -5.76 4.74
C ASP A 471 28.87 -7.07 5.31
N ALA A 472 27.61 -7.05 5.79
CA ALA A 472 26.97 -8.23 6.32
C ALA A 472 26.69 -9.26 5.23
N VAL A 473 27.23 -10.46 5.41
CA VAL A 473 26.91 -11.60 4.55
C VAL A 473 25.54 -12.14 4.96
N PHE A 474 24.53 -11.85 4.15
CA PHE A 474 23.18 -12.37 4.33
C PHE A 474 22.67 -13.03 3.04
N SER A 475 22.25 -14.30 3.16
CA SER A 475 21.59 -14.99 2.04
C SER A 475 20.12 -14.59 2.00
N ALA A 476 19.75 -13.75 1.02
CA ALA A 476 18.36 -13.37 0.75
C ALA A 476 17.63 -14.42 -0.13
N ALA A 477 18.00 -15.70 -0.01
CA ALA A 477 17.36 -16.78 -0.76
C ALA A 477 15.86 -16.86 -0.49
N GLN A 478 15.11 -17.29 -1.50
CA GLN A 478 13.67 -17.55 -1.36
C GLN A 478 13.41 -18.60 -0.28
N PRO A 479 12.38 -18.40 0.58
CA PRO A 479 11.83 -19.50 1.36
C PRO A 479 11.32 -20.63 0.43
N PRO A 480 11.28 -21.87 0.91
CA PRO A 480 10.66 -22.94 0.14
C PRO A 480 9.17 -22.65 -0.09
N VAL A 481 8.69 -23.07 -1.25
CA VAL A 481 7.26 -22.96 -1.57
C VAL A 481 6.47 -23.80 -0.55
N PRO A 482 5.54 -23.19 0.22
CA PRO A 482 4.82 -23.94 1.24
C PRO A 482 3.86 -24.95 0.61
N GLU A 483 3.65 -26.09 1.27
CA GLU A 483 2.61 -27.02 0.83
C GLU A 483 1.22 -26.38 0.88
N PRO A 484 0.35 -26.61 -0.13
CA PRO A 484 -1.00 -26.10 -0.13
C PRO A 484 -1.79 -26.66 1.06
N ALA A 485 -2.74 -25.88 1.56
CA ALA A 485 -3.68 -26.36 2.54
C ALA A 485 -4.47 -27.56 1.95
N LYS A 486 -4.64 -28.61 2.74
CA LYS A 486 -5.45 -29.76 2.33
C LYS A 486 -6.93 -29.39 2.39
N ALA A 487 -7.66 -29.76 1.34
CA ALA A 487 -9.09 -29.54 1.27
C ALA A 487 -9.85 -30.64 2.03
N GLU A 488 -10.65 -30.25 2.99
CA GLU A 488 -11.55 -31.15 3.75
C GLU A 488 -12.94 -31.21 3.08
N ILE A 489 -13.00 -31.59 1.79
CA ILE A 489 -14.22 -31.71 1.01
C ILE A 489 -14.35 -33.10 0.37
N GLY A 490 -15.58 -33.60 0.22
CA GLY A 490 -15.86 -34.90 -0.39
C GLY A 490 -15.66 -34.93 -1.90
N GLN A 491 -15.59 -36.15 -2.49
CA GLN A 491 -15.32 -36.35 -3.91
C GLN A 491 -16.35 -35.65 -4.82
N ALA A 492 -17.63 -35.72 -4.49
CA ALA A 492 -18.69 -35.05 -5.27
C ALA A 492 -18.46 -33.55 -5.42
N ARG A 493 -17.96 -32.89 -4.35
CA ARG A 493 -17.64 -31.46 -4.40
C ARG A 493 -16.37 -31.20 -5.21
N ARG A 494 -15.37 -32.07 -5.14
CA ARG A 494 -14.18 -32.00 -6.01
C ARG A 494 -14.54 -32.11 -7.48
N ASP A 495 -15.43 -33.05 -7.84
CA ASP A 495 -15.89 -33.22 -9.23
C ASP A 495 -16.65 -32.01 -9.75
N GLU A 496 -17.47 -31.38 -8.91
CA GLU A 496 -18.16 -30.12 -9.22
C GLU A 496 -17.17 -28.96 -9.47
N LEU A 497 -16.16 -28.80 -8.61
CA LEU A 497 -15.10 -27.79 -8.75
C LEU A 497 -14.25 -28.02 -9.99
N ALA A 498 -13.91 -29.27 -10.31
CA ALA A 498 -13.22 -29.63 -11.55
C ALA A 498 -14.08 -29.26 -12.78
N GLY A 499 -15.38 -29.55 -12.72
CA GLY A 499 -16.34 -29.12 -13.74
C GLY A 499 -16.40 -27.60 -13.92
N LEU A 500 -16.28 -26.83 -12.84
CA LEU A 500 -16.22 -25.38 -12.86
C LEU A 500 -14.96 -24.87 -13.58
N CYS A 501 -13.79 -25.39 -13.23
CA CYS A 501 -12.52 -25.06 -13.90
C CYS A 501 -12.60 -25.36 -15.40
N LYS A 502 -13.13 -26.53 -15.77
CA LYS A 502 -13.30 -26.92 -17.18
C LYS A 502 -14.22 -25.95 -17.94
N ARG A 503 -15.36 -25.55 -17.36
CA ARG A 503 -16.27 -24.56 -17.98
C ARG A 503 -15.59 -23.19 -18.15
N ALA A 504 -14.71 -22.80 -17.21
CA ALA A 504 -13.93 -21.57 -17.29
C ALA A 504 -12.77 -21.66 -18.30
N GLY A 505 -12.51 -22.85 -18.88
CA GLY A 505 -11.38 -23.06 -19.80
C GLY A 505 -10.03 -23.11 -19.11
N LEU A 506 -9.99 -23.46 -17.81
CA LEU A 506 -8.76 -23.53 -17.01
C LEU A 506 -8.34 -24.99 -16.81
N THR A 507 -7.03 -25.26 -16.99
CA THR A 507 -6.40 -26.55 -16.72
C THR A 507 -5.45 -26.40 -15.53
N LEU A 508 -5.89 -26.83 -14.36
CA LEU A 508 -5.09 -26.79 -13.12
C LEU A 508 -4.26 -28.06 -12.99
N ASN A 509 -3.02 -27.94 -12.50
CA ASN A 509 -2.29 -29.08 -12.00
C ASN A 509 -2.87 -29.53 -10.65
N GLU A 510 -2.43 -30.70 -10.14
CA GLU A 510 -2.94 -31.25 -8.89
C GLU A 510 -2.77 -30.29 -7.70
N ARG A 511 -1.62 -29.62 -7.60
CA ARG A 511 -1.28 -28.69 -6.53
C ARG A 511 -2.20 -27.45 -6.54
N HIS A 512 -2.40 -26.83 -7.69
CA HIS A 512 -3.29 -25.66 -7.83
C HIS A 512 -4.76 -26.05 -7.63
N PHE A 513 -5.14 -27.25 -8.07
CA PHE A 513 -6.48 -27.75 -7.85
C PHE A 513 -6.76 -28.03 -6.36
N GLU A 514 -5.81 -28.61 -5.63
CA GLU A 514 -5.93 -28.82 -4.18
C GLU A 514 -6.07 -27.48 -3.45
N GLN A 515 -5.27 -26.49 -3.81
CA GLN A 515 -5.36 -25.14 -3.24
C GLN A 515 -6.73 -24.49 -3.52
N PHE A 516 -7.26 -24.62 -4.73
CA PHE A 516 -8.61 -24.15 -5.08
C PHE A 516 -9.69 -24.86 -4.27
N CYS A 517 -9.59 -26.19 -4.13
CA CYS A 517 -10.49 -26.97 -3.30
C CYS A 517 -10.47 -26.54 -1.83
N ALA A 518 -9.29 -26.23 -1.28
CA ALA A 518 -9.15 -25.73 0.09
C ALA A 518 -9.74 -24.34 0.29
N THR A 519 -9.75 -23.52 -0.77
CA THR A 519 -10.30 -22.14 -0.74
C THR A 519 -11.83 -22.13 -0.79
N ALA A 520 -12.46 -23.08 -1.47
CA ALA A 520 -13.89 -23.07 -1.79
C ALA A 520 -14.82 -22.87 -0.58
N PRO A 521 -14.66 -23.56 0.57
CA PRO A 521 -15.53 -23.35 1.72
C PRO A 521 -15.52 -21.92 2.26
N TYR A 522 -14.35 -21.28 2.25
CA TYR A 522 -14.21 -19.89 2.73
C TYR A 522 -14.88 -18.88 1.81
N VAL A 523 -14.80 -19.08 0.49
CA VAL A 523 -15.51 -18.23 -0.49
C VAL A 523 -17.02 -18.36 -0.33
N GLU A 524 -17.52 -19.57 -0.12
CA GLU A 524 -18.95 -19.85 0.07
C GLU A 524 -19.46 -19.22 1.38
N GLU A 525 -18.72 -19.40 2.48
CA GLU A 525 -19.02 -18.74 3.75
C GLU A 525 -19.05 -17.22 3.59
N MET A 526 -18.03 -16.64 2.98
CA MET A 526 -17.91 -15.21 2.74
C MET A 526 -19.07 -14.65 1.91
N THR A 527 -19.43 -15.31 0.79
CA THR A 527 -20.57 -14.87 -0.03
C THR A 527 -21.90 -15.08 0.68
N GLY A 528 -21.97 -16.02 1.62
CA GLY A 528 -23.10 -16.22 2.54
C GLY A 528 -23.35 -15.03 3.48
N HIS A 529 -22.31 -14.27 3.84
CA HIS A 529 -22.43 -13.03 4.62
C HIS A 529 -23.01 -11.84 3.86
N LEU A 530 -23.09 -11.90 2.53
CA LEU A 530 -23.69 -10.83 1.74
C LEU A 530 -25.20 -10.77 2.01
N ARG A 531 -25.70 -9.56 2.24
CA ARG A 531 -27.12 -9.31 2.51
C ARG A 531 -28.01 -9.76 1.35
N ARG A 532 -29.08 -10.47 1.67
CA ARG A 532 -30.08 -10.98 0.71
C ARG A 532 -31.44 -10.29 0.81
N ASP A 533 -31.61 -9.44 1.82
CA ASP A 533 -32.82 -8.65 2.13
C ASP A 533 -32.81 -7.27 1.44
N LEU A 534 -31.97 -7.06 0.44
CA LEU A 534 -31.91 -5.83 -0.34
C LEU A 534 -33.16 -5.66 -1.22
N THR A 535 -33.74 -4.47 -1.19
CA THR A 535 -34.92 -4.11 -2.00
C THR A 535 -34.52 -3.63 -3.39
N PHE A 536 -35.49 -3.44 -4.29
CA PHE A 536 -35.24 -2.87 -5.62
C PHE A 536 -34.74 -1.40 -5.57
N MET A 537 -34.91 -0.71 -4.44
CA MET A 537 -34.45 0.68 -4.22
C MET A 537 -32.98 0.77 -3.77
N ASP A 538 -32.39 -0.35 -3.37
CA ASP A 538 -30.98 -0.40 -2.97
C ASP A 538 -30.10 -0.56 -4.21
N GLU A 539 -29.75 0.54 -4.86
CA GLU A 539 -28.91 0.55 -6.06
C GLU A 539 -27.41 0.36 -5.74
N PRO A 540 -26.61 -0.16 -6.67
CA PRO A 540 -25.16 -0.23 -6.53
C PRO A 540 -24.53 1.17 -6.54
N ALA A 541 -23.32 1.29 -6.01
CA ALA A 541 -22.52 2.50 -6.08
C ALA A 541 -21.96 2.67 -7.51
N SER A 542 -22.81 3.05 -8.45
CA SER A 542 -22.43 3.27 -9.84
C SER A 542 -21.89 4.67 -10.13
N VAL A 543 -22.05 5.61 -9.18
CA VAL A 543 -21.54 6.97 -9.29
C VAL A 543 -20.95 7.40 -7.95
N PHE A 544 -19.68 7.81 -7.93
CA PHE A 544 -19.08 8.51 -6.81
C PHE A 544 -19.59 9.96 -6.82
N GLN A 545 -20.75 10.20 -6.22
CA GLN A 545 -21.12 11.55 -5.81
C GLN A 545 -20.52 11.81 -4.43
N SER A 546 -19.44 12.55 -4.39
CA SER A 546 -19.05 13.22 -3.16
C SER A 546 -20.20 14.19 -2.83
N GLY A 547 -20.92 13.92 -1.76
CA GLY A 547 -21.95 14.81 -1.26
C GLY A 547 -21.43 16.25 -1.22
N GLY A 548 -22.27 17.19 -1.65
CA GLY A 548 -21.99 18.60 -1.71
C GLY A 548 -21.79 19.22 -0.33
#